data_99ec0107eec47f90735f6df7cc9c4205
#
_entry.id   99ec0107eec47f90735f6df7cc9c4205
#
_cell.length_a   1.000
_cell.length_b   1.000
_cell.length_c   1.000
_cell.angle_alpha   90.00
_cell.angle_beta   90.00
_cell.angle_gamma   90.00
#
_symmetry.space_group_name_H-M   'P 1'
#
loop_
_entity.id
_entity.type
_entity.pdbx_description
1 polymer ?
#
loop_
_entity_poly.entity_id
_entity_poly.type
_entity_poly.pdbx_seq_one_letter_code
_entity_poly.pdbx_strand_id
1 'polypeptide(L)'
;QYVKWYQMSQGKSVGNSKVDEKDTCDFYTNETIKGWYKDYIKTLLNHTNYYTGEKLMDSEAVFSWELSNEPRCTVDEFCKDDILYNWAKEMSAYVKSIDPYHMVSVGDEGFYNLGYQEAARQDLPSSAYSGYYGVDFDKLMTIETVDFGTPHMYVDQWGFDLGDDDLE
;
A
#
# COMPACT_ATOMS: atom_id res chain seq x y z
N GLN A 1 -8.37 7.08 -7.61
CA GLN A 1 -9.71 7.70 -7.64
C GLN A 1 -9.86 8.80 -6.59
N TYR A 2 -9.41 8.63 -5.35
CA TYR A 2 -9.49 9.63 -4.27
C TYR A 2 -8.85 10.96 -4.65
N VAL A 3 -7.65 10.92 -5.23
CA VAL A 3 -6.96 12.13 -5.72
C VAL A 3 -7.79 12.87 -6.77
N LYS A 4 -8.43 12.14 -7.70
CA LYS A 4 -9.34 12.75 -8.67
C LYS A 4 -10.54 13.43 -8.01
N TRP A 5 -11.16 12.78 -7.05
CA TRP A 5 -12.28 13.38 -6.30
C TRP A 5 -11.84 14.64 -5.57
N TYR A 6 -10.65 14.62 -4.97
CA TYR A 6 -10.10 15.81 -4.31
C TYR A 6 -9.87 16.95 -5.32
N GLN A 7 -9.24 16.68 -6.47
CA GLN A 7 -9.03 17.66 -7.51
C GLN A 7 -10.35 18.25 -8.02
N MET A 8 -11.39 17.42 -8.21
CA MET A 8 -12.73 17.88 -8.59
C MET A 8 -13.36 18.76 -7.50
N SER A 9 -13.19 18.43 -6.22
CA SER A 9 -13.68 19.26 -5.11
C SER A 9 -13.02 20.64 -5.05
N GLN A 10 -11.81 20.76 -5.62
CA GLN A 10 -11.09 22.04 -5.77
C GLN A 10 -11.41 22.76 -7.09
N GLY A 11 -12.46 22.32 -7.82
CA GLY A 11 -12.89 22.94 -9.06
C GLY A 11 -12.02 22.60 -10.28
N LYS A 12 -11.10 21.62 -10.18
CA LYS A 12 -10.30 21.17 -11.33
C LYS A 12 -11.11 20.24 -12.21
N SER A 13 -11.01 20.41 -13.53
CA SER A 13 -11.56 19.45 -14.50
C SER A 13 -10.63 18.25 -14.58
N VAL A 14 -11.11 17.07 -14.20
CA VAL A 14 -10.33 15.83 -14.21
C VAL A 14 -10.93 14.88 -15.23
N GLY A 15 -10.18 14.63 -16.31
CA GLY A 15 -10.56 13.68 -17.36
C GLY A 15 -10.43 12.20 -16.90
N ASN A 16 -10.64 11.28 -17.85
CA ASN A 16 -10.45 9.84 -17.64
C ASN A 16 -8.97 9.40 -17.63
N SER A 17 -8.03 10.31 -17.88
CA SER A 17 -6.59 10.04 -17.83
C SER A 17 -6.14 9.54 -16.45
N LYS A 18 -4.98 8.87 -16.40
CA LYS A 18 -4.31 8.56 -15.13
C LYS A 18 -4.02 9.86 -14.37
N VAL A 19 -3.98 9.78 -13.05
CA VAL A 19 -3.47 10.87 -12.19
C VAL A 19 -1.98 11.03 -12.52
N ASP A 20 -1.49 12.25 -12.58
CA ASP A 20 -0.07 12.52 -12.75
C ASP A 20 0.72 11.93 -11.55
N GLU A 21 1.90 11.40 -11.81
CA GLU A 21 2.73 10.76 -10.76
C GLU A 21 2.96 11.68 -9.56
N LYS A 22 3.25 12.97 -9.82
CA LYS A 22 3.39 13.98 -8.77
C LYS A 22 2.17 14.13 -7.85
N ASP A 23 0.97 13.92 -8.41
CA ASP A 23 -0.27 14.03 -7.65
C ASP A 23 -0.63 12.69 -6.95
N THR A 24 0.03 11.59 -7.29
CA THR A 24 -0.22 10.28 -6.69
C THR A 24 0.12 10.29 -5.20
N CYS A 25 1.16 11.01 -4.81
CA CYS A 25 1.58 11.15 -3.41
C CYS A 25 0.54 11.83 -2.54
N ASP A 26 -0.38 12.61 -3.12
CA ASP A 26 -1.51 13.21 -2.39
C ASP A 26 -2.39 12.16 -1.71
N PHE A 27 -2.46 10.94 -2.27
CA PHE A 27 -3.21 9.86 -1.62
C PHE A 27 -2.67 9.54 -0.23
N TYR A 28 -1.36 9.60 -0.06
CA TYR A 28 -0.67 9.24 1.18
C TYR A 28 -0.48 10.43 2.13
N THR A 29 -0.48 11.66 1.61
CA THR A 29 -0.07 12.85 2.37
C THR A 29 -1.20 13.85 2.64
N ASN A 30 -2.22 13.90 1.78
CA ASN A 30 -3.30 14.87 1.90
C ASN A 30 -4.30 14.46 2.98
N GLU A 31 -4.44 15.29 4.02
CA GLU A 31 -5.31 14.99 5.17
C GLU A 31 -6.79 14.80 4.80
N THR A 32 -7.29 15.53 3.81
CA THR A 32 -8.68 15.36 3.34
C THR A 32 -8.87 13.98 2.70
N ILE A 33 -7.93 13.57 1.86
CA ILE A 33 -7.96 12.26 1.19
C ILE A 33 -7.83 11.14 2.21
N LYS A 34 -6.89 11.27 3.15
CA LYS A 34 -6.74 10.30 4.26
C LYS A 34 -8.01 10.21 5.11
N GLY A 35 -8.68 11.36 5.34
CA GLY A 35 -9.96 11.39 6.04
C GLY A 35 -11.03 10.59 5.30
N TRP A 36 -11.20 10.77 3.99
CA TRP A 36 -12.14 9.98 3.19
C TRP A 36 -11.80 8.48 3.16
N TYR A 37 -10.51 8.17 3.14
CA TYR A 37 -10.07 6.78 3.20
C TYR A 37 -10.38 6.13 4.55
N LYS A 38 -10.20 6.86 5.65
CA LYS A 38 -10.60 6.43 6.99
C LYS A 38 -12.12 6.23 7.11
N ASP A 39 -12.92 7.11 6.51
CA ASP A 39 -14.38 6.96 6.47
C ASP A 39 -14.80 5.71 5.71
N TYR A 40 -14.10 5.40 4.60
CA TYR A 40 -14.31 4.15 3.87
C TYR A 40 -13.97 2.92 4.73
N ILE A 41 -12.80 2.89 5.38
CA ILE A 41 -12.40 1.82 6.30
C ILE A 41 -13.50 1.63 7.37
N LYS A 42 -13.88 2.71 8.04
CA LYS A 42 -14.91 2.67 9.08
C LYS A 42 -16.23 2.12 8.57
N THR A 43 -16.64 2.53 7.38
CA THR A 43 -17.88 2.06 6.75
C THR A 43 -17.80 0.58 6.43
N LEU A 44 -16.67 0.11 5.89
CA LEU A 44 -16.45 -1.29 5.54
C LEU A 44 -16.48 -2.19 6.79
N LEU A 45 -15.70 -1.86 7.81
CA LEU A 45 -15.59 -2.65 9.02
C LEU A 45 -16.95 -2.76 9.77
N ASN A 46 -17.72 -1.68 9.78
CA ASN A 46 -19.04 -1.64 10.41
C ASN A 46 -20.18 -2.11 9.50
N HIS A 47 -19.88 -2.50 8.26
CA HIS A 47 -20.91 -3.00 7.35
C HIS A 47 -21.53 -4.28 7.90
N THR A 48 -22.84 -4.26 8.04
CA THR A 48 -23.59 -5.45 8.47
C THR A 48 -23.94 -6.30 7.24
N ASN A 49 -23.51 -7.55 7.26
CA ASN A 49 -23.83 -8.51 6.21
C ASN A 49 -25.35 -8.75 6.19
N TYR A 50 -25.96 -8.57 5.02
CA TYR A 50 -27.41 -8.69 4.86
C TYR A 50 -27.95 -10.09 5.23
N TYR A 51 -27.18 -11.14 4.94
CA TYR A 51 -27.61 -12.52 5.14
C TYR A 51 -27.37 -13.02 6.56
N THR A 52 -26.27 -12.61 7.19
CA THR A 52 -25.90 -13.10 8.53
C THR A 52 -26.31 -12.15 9.64
N GLY A 53 -26.55 -10.87 9.35
CA GLY A 53 -26.81 -9.84 10.34
C GLY A 53 -25.59 -9.45 11.17
N GLU A 54 -24.41 -9.95 10.82
CA GLU A 54 -23.14 -9.74 11.52
C GLU A 54 -22.33 -8.62 10.86
N LYS A 55 -21.61 -7.81 11.64
CA LYS A 55 -20.68 -6.84 11.09
C LYS A 55 -19.43 -7.56 10.56
N LEU A 56 -18.80 -6.98 9.52
CA LEU A 56 -17.57 -7.57 8.98
C LEU A 56 -16.45 -7.64 10.03
N MET A 57 -16.33 -6.64 10.89
CA MET A 57 -15.33 -6.63 11.97
C MET A 57 -15.59 -7.65 13.09
N ASP A 58 -16.77 -8.25 13.13
CA ASP A 58 -17.16 -9.26 14.13
C ASP A 58 -17.13 -10.68 13.51
N SER A 59 -16.87 -10.81 12.20
CA SER A 59 -17.00 -12.06 11.46
C SER A 59 -15.74 -12.92 11.57
N GLU A 60 -15.87 -14.10 12.15
CA GLU A 60 -14.78 -15.10 12.23
C GLU A 60 -14.31 -15.62 10.85
N ALA A 61 -15.06 -15.33 9.77
CA ALA A 61 -14.67 -15.67 8.41
C ALA A 61 -13.65 -14.70 7.82
N VAL A 62 -13.50 -13.53 8.39
CA VAL A 62 -12.46 -12.56 8.01
C VAL A 62 -11.15 -12.95 8.69
N PHE A 63 -10.09 -13.12 7.94
CA PHE A 63 -8.76 -13.43 8.46
C PHE A 63 -7.97 -12.17 8.79
N SER A 64 -7.97 -11.22 7.88
CA SER A 64 -7.18 -9.99 8.00
C SER A 64 -7.74 -8.86 7.13
N TRP A 65 -7.34 -7.65 7.44
CA TRP A 65 -7.55 -6.44 6.64
C TRP A 65 -6.25 -6.08 5.93
N GLU A 66 -6.32 -5.91 4.64
CA GLU A 66 -5.20 -5.42 3.83
C GLU A 66 -5.46 -3.95 3.47
N LEU A 67 -4.49 -3.07 3.78
CA LEU A 67 -4.69 -1.63 3.60
C LEU A 67 -4.85 -1.26 2.12
N SER A 68 -4.06 -1.80 1.24
CA SER A 68 -4.14 -1.51 -0.19
C SER A 68 -3.48 -2.62 -1.00
N ASN A 69 -3.91 -2.82 -2.23
CA ASN A 69 -3.17 -3.68 -3.16
C ASN A 69 -2.01 -2.89 -3.78
N GLU A 70 -0.79 -3.35 -3.58
CA GLU A 70 0.45 -2.80 -4.16
C GLU A 70 0.58 -1.28 -4.02
N PRO A 71 0.54 -0.75 -2.79
CA PRO A 71 0.71 0.68 -2.59
C PRO A 71 2.10 1.12 -3.00
N ARG A 72 2.19 2.12 -3.89
CA ARG A 72 3.45 2.66 -4.39
C ARG A 72 3.43 4.18 -4.37
N CYS A 73 4.54 4.76 -3.98
CA CYS A 73 4.81 6.20 -4.08
C CYS A 73 6.21 6.34 -4.66
N THR A 74 6.30 6.44 -5.99
CA THR A 74 7.59 6.56 -6.69
C THR A 74 8.42 7.70 -6.10
N VAL A 75 9.59 7.36 -5.59
CA VAL A 75 10.48 8.32 -4.92
C VAL A 75 11.14 9.21 -5.96
N ASP A 76 10.75 10.46 -5.95
CA ASP A 76 11.28 11.54 -6.77
C ASP A 76 11.34 12.85 -5.96
N GLU A 77 11.36 13.99 -6.63
CA GLU A 77 11.31 15.30 -5.96
C GLU A 77 9.99 15.55 -5.18
N PHE A 78 8.92 14.80 -5.46
CA PHE A 78 7.58 14.96 -4.86
C PHE A 78 7.28 13.92 -3.78
N CYS A 79 7.67 12.68 -4.00
CA CYS A 79 7.52 11.57 -3.05
C CYS A 79 8.86 11.32 -2.35
N LYS A 80 8.96 11.69 -1.10
CA LYS A 80 10.15 11.47 -0.28
C LYS A 80 10.08 10.14 0.46
N ASP A 81 11.24 9.72 0.93
CA ASP A 81 11.36 8.56 1.81
C ASP A 81 10.34 8.64 2.97
N ASP A 82 9.85 7.50 3.39
CA ASP A 82 8.95 7.33 4.53
C ASP A 82 7.48 7.75 4.34
N ILE A 83 7.09 8.31 3.20
CA ILE A 83 5.67 8.67 2.97
C ILE A 83 4.77 7.44 3.11
N LEU A 84 5.11 6.35 2.43
CA LEU A 84 4.35 5.10 2.48
C LEU A 84 4.38 4.47 3.87
N TYR A 85 5.56 4.46 4.52
CA TYR A 85 5.70 3.98 5.89
C TYR A 85 4.80 4.74 6.87
N ASN A 86 4.83 6.06 6.82
CA ASN A 86 4.01 6.89 7.70
C ASN A 86 2.51 6.70 7.46
N TRP A 87 2.11 6.59 6.19
CA TRP A 87 0.74 6.30 5.82
C TRP A 87 0.29 4.91 6.32
N ALA A 88 1.09 3.88 6.09
CA ALA A 88 0.81 2.52 6.54
C ALA A 88 0.68 2.46 8.08
N LYS A 89 1.58 3.13 8.80
CA LYS A 89 1.54 3.24 10.26
C LYS A 89 0.25 3.94 10.74
N GLU A 90 -0.15 5.02 10.10
CA GLU A 90 -1.36 5.75 10.45
C GLU A 90 -2.62 4.93 10.16
N MET A 91 -2.69 4.29 8.98
CA MET A 91 -3.88 3.57 8.56
C MET A 91 -4.04 2.24 9.29
N SER A 92 -2.95 1.50 9.53
CA SER A 92 -3.01 0.27 10.32
C SER A 92 -3.43 0.53 11.78
N ALA A 93 -2.90 1.59 12.38
CA ALA A 93 -3.33 2.02 13.71
C ALA A 93 -4.81 2.42 13.73
N TYR A 94 -5.30 3.08 12.67
CA TYR A 94 -6.71 3.42 12.55
C TYR A 94 -7.59 2.18 12.42
N VAL A 95 -7.22 1.18 11.62
CA VAL A 95 -7.93 -0.11 11.55
C VAL A 95 -7.98 -0.76 12.93
N LYS A 96 -6.84 -0.89 13.60
CA LYS A 96 -6.75 -1.49 14.95
C LYS A 96 -7.55 -0.72 16.01
N SER A 97 -7.78 0.56 15.83
CA SER A 97 -8.63 1.36 16.74
C SER A 97 -10.12 1.02 16.63
N ILE A 98 -10.54 0.43 15.50
CA ILE A 98 -11.93 0.02 15.25
C ILE A 98 -12.07 -1.48 15.46
N ASP A 99 -11.14 -2.25 14.94
CA ASP A 99 -11.09 -3.71 15.01
C ASP A 99 -9.73 -4.16 15.58
N PRO A 100 -9.65 -4.40 16.88
CA PRO A 100 -8.42 -4.82 17.53
C PRO A 100 -8.12 -6.31 17.39
N TYR A 101 -9.03 -7.10 16.81
CA TYR A 101 -8.96 -8.57 16.80
C TYR A 101 -8.36 -9.12 15.51
N HIS A 102 -8.77 -8.61 14.36
CA HIS A 102 -8.27 -9.10 13.08
C HIS A 102 -6.86 -8.60 12.80
N MET A 103 -6.09 -9.41 12.08
CA MET A 103 -4.77 -9.04 11.62
C MET A 103 -4.83 -7.95 10.56
N VAL A 104 -3.75 -7.18 10.42
CA VAL A 104 -3.60 -6.13 9.42
C VAL A 104 -2.31 -6.35 8.66
N SER A 105 -2.38 -6.24 7.33
CA SER A 105 -1.22 -6.19 6.43
C SER A 105 -1.26 -4.91 5.59
N VAL A 106 -0.13 -4.55 5.03
CA VAL A 106 -0.04 -3.37 4.13
C VAL A 106 -0.54 -3.70 2.73
N GLY A 107 -0.27 -4.90 2.25
CA GLY A 107 -0.57 -5.34 0.89
C GLY A 107 0.47 -4.89 -0.13
N ASP A 108 1.71 -4.68 0.33
CA ASP A 108 2.85 -4.36 -0.52
C ASP A 108 3.40 -5.60 -1.23
N GLU A 109 4.27 -5.37 -2.20
CA GLU A 109 4.81 -6.44 -3.06
C GLU A 109 6.03 -7.14 -2.46
N GLY A 110 6.49 -6.72 -1.29
CA GLY A 110 7.70 -7.26 -0.66
C GLY A 110 9.00 -6.65 -1.21
N PHE A 111 8.95 -5.44 -1.76
CA PHE A 111 10.14 -4.76 -2.26
C PHE A 111 11.01 -4.25 -1.12
N TYR A 112 12.33 -4.36 -1.30
CA TYR A 112 13.33 -3.89 -0.36
C TYR A 112 13.89 -2.53 -0.75
N ASN A 113 14.42 -1.83 0.22
CA ASN A 113 15.16 -0.58 -0.01
C ASN A 113 16.62 -0.73 0.42
N LEU A 114 17.42 -1.40 -0.40
CA LEU A 114 18.87 -1.50 -0.23
C LEU A 114 19.60 -0.22 -0.70
N GLY A 115 18.88 0.66 -1.38
CA GLY A 115 19.44 1.77 -2.11
C GLY A 115 20.00 1.36 -3.49
N TYR A 116 20.01 2.31 -4.42
CA TYR A 116 20.34 2.05 -5.82
C TYR A 116 21.75 1.43 -6.01
N GLN A 117 22.75 1.93 -5.29
CA GLN A 117 24.14 1.46 -5.43
C GLN A 117 24.31 0.02 -4.93
N GLU A 118 23.66 -0.32 -3.83
CA GLU A 118 23.76 -1.67 -3.26
C GLU A 118 22.99 -2.68 -4.11
N ALA A 119 21.80 -2.35 -4.59
CA ALA A 119 21.05 -3.18 -5.52
C ALA A 119 21.85 -3.46 -6.80
N ALA A 120 22.48 -2.43 -7.39
CA ALA A 120 23.33 -2.57 -8.56
C ALA A 120 24.60 -3.41 -8.28
N ARG A 121 25.19 -3.28 -7.09
CA ARG A 121 26.37 -4.08 -6.69
C ARG A 121 26.06 -5.56 -6.58
N GLN A 122 24.84 -5.90 -6.22
CA GLN A 122 24.36 -7.28 -6.07
C GLN A 122 23.68 -7.82 -7.34
N ASP A 123 23.68 -7.04 -8.44
CA ASP A 123 23.00 -7.38 -9.68
C ASP A 123 21.49 -7.67 -9.51
N LEU A 124 20.86 -6.93 -8.58
CA LEU A 124 19.44 -7.05 -8.28
C LEU A 124 18.60 -6.07 -9.12
N PRO A 125 17.37 -6.42 -9.50
CA PRO A 125 16.47 -5.51 -10.20
C PRO A 125 16.26 -4.22 -9.41
N SER A 126 16.67 -3.09 -9.99
CA SER A 126 16.64 -1.79 -9.29
C SER A 126 15.24 -1.38 -8.86
N SER A 127 14.21 -1.70 -9.64
CA SER A 127 12.82 -1.36 -9.31
C SER A 127 12.34 -2.01 -8.01
N ALA A 128 12.74 -3.27 -7.76
CA ALA A 128 12.32 -4.03 -6.58
C ALA A 128 13.21 -3.82 -5.35
N TYR A 129 14.48 -3.39 -5.55
CA TYR A 129 15.47 -3.38 -4.47
C TYR A 129 16.09 -2.02 -4.16
N SER A 130 15.82 -0.98 -4.97
CA SER A 130 16.41 0.35 -4.74
C SER A 130 15.58 1.30 -3.88
N GLY A 131 14.37 0.90 -3.48
CA GLY A 131 13.40 1.79 -2.85
C GLY A 131 12.67 2.73 -3.82
N TYR A 132 12.83 2.53 -5.14
CA TYR A 132 12.25 3.40 -6.17
C TYR A 132 10.74 3.60 -6.02
N TYR A 133 10.01 2.57 -5.62
CA TYR A 133 8.57 2.64 -5.43
C TYR A 133 8.14 3.13 -4.04
N GLY A 134 9.09 3.59 -3.21
CA GLY A 134 8.80 4.04 -1.84
C GLY A 134 8.43 2.91 -0.89
N VAL A 135 8.56 1.66 -1.32
CA VAL A 135 8.35 0.46 -0.52
C VAL A 135 9.67 0.06 0.14
N ASP A 136 9.61 -0.27 1.40
CA ASP A 136 10.69 -0.87 2.18
C ASP A 136 10.07 -1.93 3.09
N PHE A 137 10.09 -3.18 2.62
CA PHE A 137 9.41 -4.30 3.27
C PHE A 137 9.88 -4.47 4.72
N ASP A 138 11.19 -4.50 4.95
CA ASP A 138 11.73 -4.66 6.29
C ASP A 138 11.27 -3.54 7.24
N LYS A 139 11.24 -2.31 6.74
CA LYS A 139 10.79 -1.15 7.50
C LYS A 139 9.29 -1.21 7.79
N LEU A 140 8.47 -1.61 6.81
CA LEU A 140 7.03 -1.78 6.99
C LEU A 140 6.72 -2.82 8.07
N MET A 141 7.52 -3.89 8.17
CA MET A 141 7.38 -4.92 9.21
C MET A 141 7.79 -4.44 10.61
N THR A 142 8.37 -3.25 10.75
CA THR A 142 8.61 -2.64 12.07
C THR A 142 7.39 -1.90 12.65
N ILE A 143 6.32 -1.77 11.87
CA ILE A 143 5.09 -1.09 12.32
C ILE A 143 4.34 -2.01 13.28
N GLU A 144 4.20 -1.61 14.54
CA GLU A 144 3.60 -2.41 15.62
C GLU A 144 2.16 -2.89 15.31
N THR A 145 1.42 -2.14 14.49
CA THR A 145 0.04 -2.44 14.11
C THR A 145 -0.09 -3.20 12.79
N VAL A 146 1.03 -3.62 12.20
CA VAL A 146 1.09 -4.52 11.04
C VAL A 146 1.50 -5.91 11.54
N ASP A 147 0.68 -6.92 11.29
CA ASP A 147 0.86 -8.25 11.86
C ASP A 147 1.67 -9.18 10.95
N PHE A 148 1.63 -8.97 9.63
CA PHE A 148 2.36 -9.79 8.65
C PHE A 148 2.55 -9.06 7.32
N GLY A 149 3.53 -9.52 6.54
CA GLY A 149 3.81 -9.01 5.20
C GLY A 149 3.24 -9.90 4.11
N THR A 150 2.99 -9.33 2.94
CA THR A 150 2.35 -9.97 1.79
C THR A 150 3.19 -9.79 0.52
N PRO A 151 4.30 -10.53 0.33
CA PRO A 151 5.09 -10.40 -0.89
C PRO A 151 4.30 -10.94 -2.10
N HIS A 152 4.29 -10.15 -3.19
CA HIS A 152 3.69 -10.53 -4.47
C HIS A 152 4.81 -10.97 -5.43
N MET A 153 4.92 -12.25 -5.70
CA MET A 153 6.05 -12.83 -6.41
C MET A 153 5.80 -12.90 -7.92
N TYR A 154 6.36 -11.97 -8.68
CA TYR A 154 6.37 -11.96 -10.15
C TYR A 154 7.82 -12.00 -10.66
N VAL A 155 8.51 -13.09 -10.40
CA VAL A 155 9.95 -13.23 -10.60
C VAL A 155 10.36 -12.96 -12.06
N ASP A 156 9.57 -13.44 -13.02
CA ASP A 156 9.74 -13.22 -14.46
C ASP A 156 9.58 -11.75 -14.87
N GLN A 157 8.75 -10.99 -14.18
CA GLN A 157 8.49 -9.56 -14.46
C GLN A 157 9.46 -8.64 -13.73
N TRP A 158 10.08 -9.11 -12.67
CA TRP A 158 11.02 -8.30 -11.88
C TRP A 158 12.43 -8.26 -12.47
N GLY A 159 12.66 -8.92 -13.61
CA GLY A 159 13.93 -8.91 -14.35
C GLY A 159 14.98 -9.88 -13.82
N PHE A 160 14.56 -10.90 -13.08
CA PHE A 160 15.43 -12.03 -12.80
C PHE A 160 15.59 -12.87 -14.10
N ASP A 161 16.83 -13.16 -14.44
CA ASP A 161 17.12 -14.13 -15.50
C ASP A 161 16.87 -15.54 -14.96
N LEU A 162 15.69 -16.04 -15.24
CA LEU A 162 15.33 -17.44 -14.97
C LEU A 162 15.86 -18.27 -16.11
N GLY A 163 17.14 -18.57 -16.20
CA GLY A 163 17.72 -19.35 -17.30
C GLY A 163 16.77 -20.45 -17.82
N ASP A 164 16.91 -20.83 -19.10
CA ASP A 164 16.01 -21.80 -19.76
C ASP A 164 15.91 -23.16 -19.04
N ASP A 165 16.83 -23.44 -18.13
CA ASP A 165 16.93 -24.72 -17.38
C ASP A 165 16.04 -24.75 -16.11
N ASP A 166 15.46 -23.64 -15.67
CA ASP A 166 14.69 -23.57 -14.42
C ASP A 166 13.16 -23.69 -14.63
N LEU A 167 12.72 -23.94 -15.87
CA LEU A 167 11.31 -24.05 -16.25
C LEU A 167 10.83 -25.48 -16.56
N GLU A 168 11.60 -26.54 -16.22
CA GLU A 168 11.16 -27.94 -16.36
C GLU A 168 10.53 -28.54 -15.11
#